data_63f1cbb8fbdca3b52e646eeb62d72d5e
#
_entry.id   63f1cbb8fbdca3b52e646eeb62d72d5e
#
_cell.length_a   1.000
_cell.length_b   1.000
_cell.length_c   1.000
_cell.angle_alpha   90.00
_cell.angle_beta   90.00
_cell.angle_gamma   90.00
#
_symmetry.space_group_name_H-M   'P 1'
#
loop_
_entity.id
_entity.type
_entity.pdbx_description
1 polymer ?
#
loop_
_entity_poly.entity_id
_entity_poly.type
_entity_poly.pdbx_seq_one_letter_code
_entity_poly.pdbx_strand_id
1 'polypeptide(L)'
;MFWKRKRDTPVVSPQVVTVEDLRVRAGKALVTADDAVRAASEELSYAQAQFGLSATDPFTAALETARGHLARSFELRKLLDDDIPETEPVQRQMYSEILQRCNDAV
;
A
#
# COMPACT_ATOMS: atom_id res chain seq x y z
N MET A 1 43.44 3.72 11.23
CA MET A 1 42.85 3.68 10.82
C MET A 1 41.93 3.55 10.49
N PHE A 2 41.83 3.58 10.39
CA PHE A 2 41.02 3.52 9.85
C PHE A 2 39.94 3.67 9.61
N TRP A 3 39.97 3.85 9.63
CA TRP A 3 39.07 4.07 9.28
C TRP A 3 38.11 4.15 8.83
N LYS A 4 38.16 4.19 8.61
CA LYS A 4 37.41 4.22 7.95
C LYS A 4 36.41 3.90 7.62
N ARG A 5 36.67 3.94 7.80
CA ARG A 5 35.83 3.62 7.29
C ARG A 5 34.67 3.52 7.24
N LYS A 6 34.68 3.75 7.44
CA LYS A 6 33.70 3.72 7.17
C LYS A 6 32.72 3.81 6.75
N ARG A 7 33.11 4.08 6.72
CA ARG A 7 32.35 4.22 6.09
C ARG A 7 31.55 4.11 5.52
N ASP A 8 31.94 4.25 5.62
CA ASP A 8 31.23 4.07 4.87
C ASP A 8 30.08 3.90 4.59
N THR A 9 30.10 3.99 4.83
CA THR A 9 29.15 3.76 4.47
C THR A 9 28.17 4.10 4.16
N PRO A 10 28.16 4.26 3.98
CA PRO A 10 27.35 4.55 3.47
C PRO A 10 26.42 4.91 3.26
N VAL A 11 26.64 5.21 3.11
CA VAL A 11 25.98 5.54 2.76
C VAL A 11 25.07 5.77 2.49
N VAL A 12 25.00 5.66 2.60
CA VAL A 12 24.16 5.81 2.27
C VAL A 12 23.40 6.38 2.35
N SER A 13 23.40 6.48 2.24
CA SER A 13 22.77 7.49 2.28
C SER A 13 21.48 7.70 2.10
N PRO A 14 21.04 8.36 2.65
CA PRO A 14 19.70 8.53 2.71
C PRO A 14 19.18 8.86 1.44
N GLN A 15 19.06 8.28 1.04
CA GLN A 15 18.79 8.43 0.18
C GLN A 15 17.90 8.89 -0.50
N VAL A 16 18.06 9.21 -1.42
CA VAL A 16 17.09 9.85 -2.24
C VAL A 16 16.24 8.77 -2.87
N VAL A 17 15.02 8.71 -2.44
CA VAL A 17 14.04 7.80 -3.02
C VAL A 17 13.50 8.49 -4.26
N THR A 18 13.72 7.89 -5.41
CA THR A 18 13.24 8.47 -6.67
C THR A 18 11.75 8.20 -6.85
N VAL A 19 11.12 8.98 -7.76
CA VAL A 19 9.73 8.74 -8.13
C VAL A 19 9.57 7.33 -8.69
N GLU A 20 10.56 6.86 -9.45
CA GLU A 20 10.52 5.50 -10.00
C GLU A 20 10.54 4.45 -8.89
N ASP A 21 11.34 4.67 -7.85
CA ASP A 21 11.35 3.77 -6.69
C ASP A 21 9.99 3.75 -6.03
N LEU A 22 9.37 4.91 -5.87
CA LEU A 22 8.03 4.99 -5.27
C LEU A 22 7.00 4.27 -6.12
N ARG A 23 7.10 4.41 -7.44
CA ARG A 23 6.18 3.73 -8.35
C ARG A 23 6.27 2.22 -8.18
N VAL A 24 7.47 1.70 -8.12
CA VAL A 24 7.69 0.26 -7.95
C VAL A 24 7.17 -0.21 -6.59
N ARG A 25 7.47 0.54 -5.54
CA ARG A 25 7.00 0.20 -4.19
C ARG A 25 5.47 0.23 -4.11
N ALA A 26 4.86 1.23 -4.73
CA ALA A 26 3.40 1.34 -4.74
C ALA A 26 2.77 0.17 -5.48
N GLY A 27 3.37 -0.25 -6.60
CA GLY A 27 2.87 -1.41 -7.34
C GLY A 27 2.90 -2.67 -6.52
N LYS A 28 4.00 -2.91 -5.82
CA LYS A 28 4.13 -4.07 -4.93
C LYS A 28 3.15 -4.01 -3.77
N ALA A 29 2.99 -2.81 -3.19
CA ALA A 29 2.07 -2.64 -2.08
C ALA A 29 0.63 -2.89 -2.50
N LEU A 30 0.26 -2.48 -3.71
CA LEU A 30 -1.08 -2.73 -4.24
C LEU A 30 -1.35 -4.23 -4.41
N VAL A 31 -0.38 -4.97 -4.94
CA VAL A 31 -0.53 -6.42 -5.09
C VAL A 31 -0.68 -7.09 -3.73
N THR A 32 0.17 -6.71 -2.78
CA THR A 32 0.13 -7.29 -1.44
C THR A 32 -1.21 -6.98 -0.76
N ALA A 33 -1.68 -5.73 -0.86
CA ALA A 33 -2.94 -5.33 -0.23
C ALA A 33 -4.13 -6.04 -0.90
N ASP A 34 -4.11 -6.16 -2.22
CA ASP A 34 -5.18 -6.83 -2.95
C ASP A 34 -5.27 -8.30 -2.52
N ASP A 35 -4.13 -8.98 -2.45
CA ASP A 35 -4.09 -10.38 -2.02
C ASP A 35 -4.59 -10.53 -0.58
N ALA A 36 -4.19 -9.61 0.31
CA ALA A 36 -4.60 -9.67 1.71
C ALA A 36 -6.10 -9.46 1.86
N VAL A 37 -6.67 -8.52 1.11
CA VAL A 37 -8.11 -8.25 1.15
C VAL A 37 -8.89 -9.45 0.60
N ARG A 38 -8.41 -10.08 -0.47
CA ARG A 38 -9.05 -11.28 -1.01
C ARG A 38 -9.06 -12.42 0.00
N ALA A 39 -7.90 -12.66 0.63
CA ALA A 39 -7.78 -13.72 1.63
C ALA A 39 -8.70 -13.46 2.81
N ALA A 40 -8.75 -12.22 3.28
CA ALA A 40 -9.61 -11.83 4.39
C ALA A 40 -11.09 -12.01 4.03
N SER A 41 -11.45 -11.71 2.78
CA SER A 41 -12.82 -11.86 2.29
C SER A 41 -13.24 -13.33 2.32
N GLU A 42 -12.35 -14.24 1.91
CA GLU A 42 -12.64 -15.67 1.93
C GLU A 42 -12.77 -16.19 3.35
N GLU A 43 -11.87 -15.79 4.23
CA GLU A 43 -11.94 -16.20 5.63
C GLU A 43 -13.19 -15.69 6.30
N LEU A 44 -13.60 -14.46 5.99
CA LEU A 44 -14.81 -13.89 6.54
C LEU A 44 -16.03 -14.69 6.09
N SER A 45 -16.06 -15.14 4.83
CA SER A 45 -17.16 -15.94 4.31
C SER A 45 -17.30 -17.25 5.10
N TYR A 46 -16.17 -17.90 5.40
CA TYR A 46 -16.21 -19.13 6.20
C TYR A 46 -16.68 -18.83 7.63
N ALA A 47 -16.22 -17.75 8.23
CA ALA A 47 -16.62 -17.38 9.57
C ALA A 47 -18.11 -17.05 9.63
N GLN A 48 -18.62 -16.36 8.63
CA GLN A 48 -20.04 -16.03 8.55
C GLN A 48 -20.92 -17.29 8.45
N ALA A 49 -20.45 -18.25 7.67
CA ALA A 49 -21.17 -19.52 7.54
C ALA A 49 -21.21 -20.29 8.85
N GLN A 50 -20.17 -20.18 9.66
CA GLN A 50 -20.01 -20.92 10.88
C GLN A 50 -20.63 -20.21 12.09
N PHE A 51 -20.47 -18.90 12.19
CA PHE A 51 -20.85 -18.13 13.37
C PHE A 51 -22.00 -17.15 13.13
N GLY A 52 -22.40 -16.94 11.90
CA GLY A 52 -23.48 -16.02 11.55
C GLY A 52 -23.00 -14.61 11.29
N LEU A 53 -23.88 -13.82 10.67
CA LEU A 53 -23.55 -12.46 10.26
C LEU A 53 -23.34 -11.54 11.46
N SER A 54 -24.19 -11.69 12.48
CA SER A 54 -24.13 -10.80 13.63
C SER A 54 -22.80 -10.92 14.36
N ALA A 55 -22.31 -12.15 14.55
CA ALA A 55 -21.07 -12.39 15.27
C ALA A 55 -19.85 -11.87 14.48
N THR A 56 -19.97 -11.74 13.15
CA THR A 56 -18.86 -11.33 12.31
C THR A 56 -18.96 -9.87 11.83
N ASP A 57 -19.96 -9.12 12.32
CA ASP A 57 -20.14 -7.72 11.92
C ASP A 57 -18.89 -6.86 12.06
N PRO A 58 -18.13 -6.92 13.18
CA PRO A 58 -16.93 -6.09 13.29
C PRO A 58 -15.91 -6.40 12.19
N PHE A 59 -15.80 -7.65 11.81
CA PHE A 59 -14.86 -8.07 10.76
C PHE A 59 -15.35 -7.62 9.39
N THR A 60 -16.66 -7.65 9.17
CA THR A 60 -17.25 -7.11 7.94
C THR A 60 -16.95 -5.63 7.80
N ALA A 61 -17.11 -4.86 8.86
CA ALA A 61 -16.83 -3.43 8.86
C ALA A 61 -15.36 -3.16 8.58
N ALA A 62 -14.47 -3.93 9.20
CA ALA A 62 -13.03 -3.78 8.96
C ALA A 62 -12.66 -4.07 7.52
N LEU A 63 -13.26 -5.11 6.94
CA LEU A 63 -13.00 -5.48 5.54
C LEU A 63 -13.51 -4.40 4.60
N GLU A 64 -14.67 -3.81 4.88
CA GLU A 64 -15.20 -2.73 4.09
C GLU A 64 -14.26 -1.52 4.08
N THR A 65 -13.71 -1.19 5.25
CA THR A 65 -12.73 -0.11 5.36
C THR A 65 -11.49 -0.41 4.54
N ALA A 66 -10.99 -1.63 4.62
CA ALA A 66 -9.82 -2.05 3.86
C ALA A 66 -10.08 -1.96 2.34
N ARG A 67 -11.27 -2.38 1.91
CA ARG A 67 -11.65 -2.27 0.50
C ARG A 67 -11.69 -0.83 0.05
N GLY A 68 -12.14 0.07 0.91
CA GLY A 68 -12.15 1.50 0.59
C GLY A 68 -10.75 2.05 0.37
N HIS A 69 -9.81 1.68 1.23
CA HIS A 69 -8.41 2.07 1.07
C HIS A 69 -7.84 1.53 -0.24
N LEU A 70 -8.14 0.27 -0.54
CA LEU A 70 -7.63 -0.37 -1.75
C LEU A 70 -8.21 0.29 -3.00
N ALA A 71 -9.51 0.56 -3.01
CA ALA A 71 -10.17 1.21 -4.15
C ALA A 71 -9.58 2.59 -4.42
N ARG A 72 -9.36 3.38 -3.36
CA ARG A 72 -8.74 4.70 -3.50
C ARG A 72 -7.32 4.58 -4.02
N SER A 73 -6.58 3.58 -3.56
CA SER A 73 -5.21 3.36 -4.01
C SER A 73 -5.15 3.05 -5.51
N PHE A 74 -6.05 2.21 -6.00
CA PHE A 74 -6.12 1.93 -7.44
C PHE A 74 -6.53 3.15 -8.24
N GLU A 75 -7.42 3.97 -7.70
CA GLU A 75 -7.82 5.21 -8.34
C GLU A 75 -6.64 6.17 -8.48
N LEU A 76 -5.85 6.31 -7.40
CA LEU A 76 -4.65 7.13 -7.44
C LEU A 76 -3.65 6.60 -8.47
N ARG A 77 -3.48 5.29 -8.52
CA ARG A 77 -2.60 4.66 -9.49
C ARG A 77 -3.03 4.98 -10.91
N LYS A 78 -4.34 4.91 -11.16
CA LYS A 78 -4.87 5.23 -12.48
C LYS A 78 -4.60 6.68 -12.85
N LEU A 79 -4.77 7.60 -11.92
CA LEU A 79 -4.49 9.01 -12.16
C LEU A 79 -3.01 9.23 -12.48
N LEU A 80 -2.13 8.51 -11.80
CA LEU A 80 -0.68 8.62 -12.03
C LEU A 80 -0.27 8.06 -13.38
N ASP A 81 -1.03 7.12 -13.91
CA ASP A 81 -0.76 6.50 -15.21
C ASP A 81 -1.40 7.26 -16.37
N ASP A 82 -2.08 8.38 -16.10
CA ASP A 82 -2.71 9.19 -17.13
C ASP A 82 -1.69 9.78 -18.11
N ASP A 83 -2.18 10.13 -19.29
CA ASP A 83 -1.36 10.72 -20.35
C ASP A 83 -0.78 12.07 -19.95
N ILE A 84 -1.47 12.81 -19.07
CA ILE A 84 -0.99 14.10 -18.58
C ILE A 84 -0.30 13.86 -17.25
N PRO A 85 1.05 13.90 -17.23
CA PRO A 85 1.76 13.59 -15.99
C PRO A 85 1.60 14.70 -14.96
N GLU A 86 1.47 14.29 -13.72
CA GLU A 86 1.48 15.20 -12.59
C GLU A 86 2.89 15.72 -12.36
N THR A 87 3.02 16.85 -11.65
CA THR A 87 4.34 17.33 -11.26
C THR A 87 4.99 16.36 -10.28
N GLU A 88 6.30 16.43 -10.18
CA GLU A 88 7.01 15.50 -9.31
C GLU A 88 6.55 15.57 -7.85
N PRO A 89 6.38 16.76 -7.24
CA PRO A 89 5.87 16.80 -5.85
C PRO A 89 4.51 16.14 -5.71
N VAL A 90 3.63 16.33 -6.69
CA VAL A 90 2.29 15.71 -6.65
C VAL A 90 2.41 14.20 -6.82
N GLN A 91 3.27 13.75 -7.73
CA GLN A 91 3.50 12.32 -7.91
C GLN A 91 3.97 11.68 -6.61
N ARG A 92 4.93 12.31 -5.94
CA ARG A 92 5.45 11.80 -4.67
C ARG A 92 4.36 11.71 -3.62
N GLN A 93 3.51 12.72 -3.55
CA GLN A 93 2.42 12.73 -2.58
C GLN A 93 1.41 11.61 -2.88
N MET A 94 1.07 11.42 -4.14
CA MET A 94 0.11 10.39 -4.53
C MET A 94 0.66 8.99 -4.27
N TYR A 95 1.93 8.73 -4.59
CA TYR A 95 2.54 7.44 -4.27
C TYR A 95 2.62 7.21 -2.77
N SER A 96 2.92 8.25 -2.01
CA SER A 96 2.94 8.15 -0.54
C SER A 96 1.57 7.80 0.01
N GLU A 97 0.53 8.38 -0.56
CA GLU A 97 -0.84 8.06 -0.15
C GLU A 97 -1.18 6.61 -0.48
N ILE A 98 -0.79 6.11 -1.66
CA ILE A 98 -1.00 4.71 -2.02
C ILE A 98 -0.33 3.79 -1.00
N LEU A 99 0.93 4.08 -0.67
CA LEU A 99 1.67 3.26 0.28
C LEU A 99 1.01 3.25 1.65
N GLN A 100 0.54 4.42 2.11
CA GLN A 100 -0.12 4.51 3.40
C GLN A 100 -1.44 3.75 3.41
N ARG A 101 -2.26 3.93 2.38
CA ARG A 101 -3.56 3.25 2.31
C ARG A 101 -3.41 1.75 2.17
N CYS A 102 -2.42 1.29 1.40
CA CYS A 102 -2.17 -0.14 1.28
C CYS A 102 -1.71 -0.74 2.61
N ASN A 103 -0.91 0.01 3.36
CA ASN A 103 -0.50 -0.41 4.70
C ASN A 103 -1.72 -0.50 5.63
N ASP A 104 -2.63 0.47 5.54
CA ASP A 104 -3.82 0.49 6.37
C ASP A 104 -4.80 -0.61 5.98
N ALA A 105 -4.78 -1.05 4.73
CA ALA A 105 -5.66 -2.11 4.24
C ALA A 105 -5.22 -3.50 4.68
N VAL A 106 -3.96 -3.65 5.04
CA VAL A 106 -3.41 -4.92 5.50
C VAL A 106 -3.45 -4.99 7.01
#